data_20fcc356c21a45c28c50fb0ec2b825f2
#
_entry.id   20fcc356c21a45c28c50fb0ec2b825f2
#
_cell.length_a   1.000
_cell.length_b   1.000
_cell.length_c   1.000
_cell.angle_alpha   90.00
_cell.angle_beta   90.00
_cell.angle_gamma   90.00
#
_symmetry.space_group_name_H-M   'P 1'
#
loop_
_entity.id
_entity.type
_entity.pdbx_description
1 polymer ?
#
loop_
_entity_poly.entity_id
_entity_poly.type
_entity_poly.pdbx_seq_one_letter_code
_entity_poly.pdbx_strand_id
1 'polypeptide(L)'
;EIKAKNASLEATGHGFKIIKEKEGVTVDYDKTVEQLYTYVTEKWNKKANIKLTATTTVSKPKYTTEDCEKVSNEPMGSYTTEFSVGSSYANRNLNIQNGAKLINGAVVYPGEQYSCNENLYPWTEDNGWHPAGTYVDGGVQDSLGGGICQVSSTLYNALLRAEIKVVKRFPHSMAVGYVPLSADAALAGDYKDLVFENDTDAPIYVQGIYNSGGSITFNIYGHDTRKAGHSVKYESKTVKTTPVKTQTKKDSSKPVGYSEVESSGHVGYVAELWKITYENGKQVSKEL
;
A
#
# COMPACT_ATOMS: atom_id res chain seq x y z
N GLU A 1 -13.23 -29.28 9.28
CA GLU A 1 -12.24 -28.85 8.29
C GLU A 1 -11.34 -27.77 8.91
N ILE A 2 -10.03 -27.93 8.80
CA ILE A 2 -9.04 -26.95 9.17
C ILE A 2 -8.35 -26.51 7.88
N LYS A 3 -8.47 -25.23 7.49
CA LYS A 3 -7.77 -24.71 6.30
C LYS A 3 -6.29 -24.50 6.59
N ALA A 4 -5.44 -24.85 5.63
CA ALA A 4 -4.04 -24.49 5.66
C ALA A 4 -3.88 -22.97 5.77
N LYS A 5 -2.91 -22.51 6.55
CA LYS A 5 -2.54 -21.08 6.67
C LYS A 5 -1.07 -20.93 6.34
N ASN A 6 -0.77 -19.98 5.46
CA ASN A 6 0.60 -19.62 5.13
C ASN A 6 1.33 -19.06 6.38
N ALA A 7 2.65 -19.23 6.41
CA ALA A 7 3.49 -18.40 7.25
C ALA A 7 3.31 -16.93 6.88
N SER A 8 3.47 -16.04 7.84
CA SER A 8 3.24 -14.60 7.65
C SER A 8 4.18 -13.77 8.50
N LEU A 9 4.16 -12.46 8.30
CA LEU A 9 4.91 -11.48 9.05
C LEU A 9 3.92 -10.61 9.84
N GLU A 10 4.13 -10.46 11.14
CA GLU A 10 3.26 -9.67 12.02
C GLU A 10 4.03 -8.48 12.58
N ALA A 11 3.43 -7.30 12.52
CA ALA A 11 4.01 -6.06 13.00
C ALA A 11 4.42 -6.16 14.48
N THR A 12 5.60 -5.62 14.79
CA THR A 12 6.07 -5.38 16.17
C THR A 12 6.40 -3.91 16.36
N GLY A 13 6.79 -3.49 17.56
CA GLY A 13 7.20 -2.10 17.80
C GLY A 13 8.41 -1.63 16.98
N HIS A 14 9.22 -2.57 16.45
CA HIS A 14 10.49 -2.26 15.78
C HIS A 14 10.70 -3.03 14.46
N GLY A 15 9.63 -3.53 13.84
CA GLY A 15 9.71 -4.33 12.62
C GLY A 15 8.61 -5.36 12.57
N PHE A 16 8.97 -6.61 12.39
CA PHE A 16 8.03 -7.73 12.30
C PHE A 16 8.58 -8.97 13.02
N LYS A 17 7.69 -9.93 13.30
CA LYS A 17 8.01 -11.30 13.71
C LYS A 17 7.38 -12.29 12.74
N ILE A 18 7.99 -13.46 12.60
CA ILE A 18 7.46 -14.53 11.76
C ILE A 18 6.38 -15.29 12.52
N ILE A 19 5.22 -15.45 11.89
CA ILE A 19 4.14 -16.32 12.32
C ILE A 19 4.24 -17.60 11.50
N LYS A 20 4.42 -18.75 12.17
CA LYS A 20 4.57 -20.05 11.50
C LYS A 20 3.30 -20.44 10.77
N GLU A 21 3.48 -21.13 9.67
CA GLU A 21 2.42 -21.76 8.90
C GLU A 21 1.68 -22.82 9.72
N LYS A 22 0.49 -23.17 9.25
CA LYS A 22 -0.30 -24.28 9.77
C LYS A 22 -0.81 -25.15 8.63
N GLU A 23 -0.61 -26.44 8.75
CA GLU A 23 -1.21 -27.39 7.83
C GLU A 23 -2.73 -27.40 7.98
N GLY A 24 -3.43 -27.65 6.87
CA GLY A 24 -4.85 -27.86 6.85
C GLY A 24 -5.16 -29.36 6.97
N VAL A 25 -6.35 -29.67 7.50
CA VAL A 25 -6.84 -31.04 7.63
C VAL A 25 -8.29 -31.10 7.14
N THR A 26 -8.55 -31.96 6.17
CA THR A 26 -9.89 -32.21 5.63
C THR A 26 -10.22 -33.70 5.75
N VAL A 27 -11.47 -34.02 6.10
CA VAL A 27 -11.93 -35.41 6.13
C VAL A 27 -12.02 -35.94 4.69
N ASP A 28 -11.39 -37.07 4.46
CA ASP A 28 -11.57 -37.86 3.23
C ASP A 28 -12.88 -38.66 3.37
N TYR A 29 -13.96 -38.11 2.85
CA TYR A 29 -15.29 -38.69 3.02
C TYR A 29 -15.39 -40.06 2.36
N ASP A 30 -14.83 -40.24 1.17
CA ASP A 30 -14.91 -41.49 0.45
C ASP A 30 -14.22 -42.62 1.22
N LYS A 31 -12.99 -42.40 1.63
CA LYS A 31 -12.26 -43.37 2.44
C LYS A 31 -12.86 -43.58 3.81
N THR A 32 -13.42 -42.53 4.43
CA THR A 32 -14.09 -42.66 5.72
C THR A 32 -15.37 -43.49 5.64
N VAL A 33 -16.14 -43.29 4.55
CA VAL A 33 -17.36 -44.13 4.26
C VAL A 33 -16.97 -45.57 3.97
N GLU A 34 -15.94 -45.82 3.17
CA GLU A 34 -15.41 -47.14 2.92
C GLU A 34 -14.96 -47.86 4.19
N GLN A 35 -14.23 -47.16 5.05
CA GLN A 35 -13.85 -47.70 6.37
C GLN A 35 -15.05 -48.02 7.25
N LEU A 36 -16.06 -47.16 7.26
CA LEU A 36 -17.29 -47.38 8.01
C LEU A 36 -18.05 -48.60 7.48
N TYR A 37 -18.19 -48.70 6.14
CA TYR A 37 -18.82 -49.80 5.48
C TYR A 37 -18.12 -51.15 5.80
N THR A 38 -16.81 -51.21 5.62
CA THR A 38 -15.98 -52.36 5.94
C THR A 38 -16.12 -52.76 7.41
N TYR A 39 -16.10 -51.79 8.30
CA TYR A 39 -16.25 -52.06 9.74
C TYR A 39 -17.62 -52.65 10.06
N VAL A 40 -18.69 -52.05 9.52
CA VAL A 40 -20.06 -52.50 9.79
C VAL A 40 -20.33 -53.91 9.21
N THR A 41 -19.82 -54.22 8.02
CA THR A 41 -20.05 -55.46 7.37
C THR A 41 -19.18 -56.63 7.86
N GLU A 42 -17.94 -56.35 8.24
CA GLU A 42 -16.95 -57.39 8.56
C GLU A 42 -16.56 -57.47 10.03
N LYS A 43 -16.62 -56.37 10.76
CA LYS A 43 -16.02 -56.26 12.13
C LYS A 43 -17.05 -55.97 13.23
N TRP A 44 -18.23 -55.43 12.89
CA TRP A 44 -19.19 -55.01 13.87
C TRP A 44 -19.84 -56.21 14.59
N ASN A 45 -19.64 -56.26 15.89
CA ASN A 45 -20.18 -57.30 16.77
C ASN A 45 -21.60 -56.95 17.31
N LYS A 46 -22.35 -56.07 16.68
CA LYS A 46 -23.69 -55.59 17.04
C LYS A 46 -23.78 -54.87 18.40
N LYS A 47 -22.66 -54.49 18.98
CA LYS A 47 -22.66 -53.61 20.18
C LYS A 47 -22.77 -52.16 19.80
N ALA A 48 -23.56 -51.38 20.57
CA ALA A 48 -23.64 -49.95 20.42
C ALA A 48 -22.30 -49.27 20.81
N ASN A 49 -22.08 -48.03 20.38
CA ASN A 49 -20.91 -47.18 20.66
C ASN A 49 -19.62 -47.61 19.94
N ILE A 50 -19.63 -47.51 18.62
CA ILE A 50 -18.44 -47.61 17.80
C ILE A 50 -17.73 -46.26 17.76
N LYS A 51 -16.41 -46.27 17.94
CA LYS A 51 -15.57 -45.12 17.72
C LYS A 51 -14.62 -45.42 16.54
N LEU A 52 -14.87 -44.77 15.40
CA LEU A 52 -14.00 -44.80 14.23
C LEU A 52 -13.28 -43.47 14.10
N THR A 53 -12.00 -43.49 13.75
CA THR A 53 -11.24 -42.28 13.40
C THR A 53 -11.41 -42.07 11.90
N ALA A 54 -11.91 -40.90 11.51
CA ALA A 54 -12.04 -40.57 10.10
C ALA A 54 -10.68 -40.49 9.41
N THR A 55 -10.61 -40.95 8.18
CA THR A 55 -9.44 -40.74 7.32
C THR A 55 -9.36 -39.27 6.94
N THR A 56 -8.19 -38.67 7.06
CA THR A 56 -7.99 -37.24 6.77
C THR A 56 -6.92 -37.07 5.69
N THR A 57 -7.08 -36.00 4.90
CA THR A 57 -6.08 -35.50 3.98
C THR A 57 -5.46 -34.23 4.56
N VAL A 58 -4.13 -34.14 4.50
CA VAL A 58 -3.39 -32.95 4.95
C VAL A 58 -3.16 -32.06 3.73
N SER A 59 -3.55 -30.80 3.81
CA SER A 59 -3.19 -29.76 2.86
C SER A 59 -2.04 -28.92 3.39
N LYS A 60 -1.00 -28.74 2.56
CA LYS A 60 0.16 -27.93 2.93
C LYS A 60 -0.09 -26.46 2.60
N PRO A 61 0.42 -25.55 3.42
CA PRO A 61 0.46 -24.12 3.09
C PRO A 61 1.31 -23.88 1.84
N LYS A 62 1.00 -22.81 1.11
CA LYS A 62 1.76 -22.41 -0.10
C LYS A 62 3.08 -21.75 0.27
N TYR A 63 3.08 -20.95 1.35
CA TYR A 63 4.25 -20.23 1.83
C TYR A 63 4.58 -20.67 3.25
N THR A 64 5.86 -20.93 3.50
CA THR A 64 6.38 -21.54 4.72
C THR A 64 7.15 -20.54 5.58
N THR A 65 7.50 -20.92 6.78
CA THR A 65 8.41 -20.17 7.65
C THR A 65 9.73 -19.87 6.95
N GLU A 66 10.28 -20.82 6.19
CA GLU A 66 11.53 -20.67 5.44
C GLU A 66 11.42 -19.55 4.38
N ASP A 67 10.25 -19.36 3.76
CA ASP A 67 10.02 -18.25 2.82
C ASP A 67 10.03 -16.90 3.55
N CYS A 68 9.48 -16.84 4.75
CA CYS A 68 9.49 -15.64 5.58
C CYS A 68 10.89 -15.34 6.17
N GLU A 69 11.71 -16.36 6.42
CA GLU A 69 13.09 -16.21 6.93
C GLU A 69 14.04 -15.57 5.90
N LYS A 70 13.69 -15.58 4.61
CA LYS A 70 14.43 -14.86 3.58
C LYS A 70 14.29 -13.33 3.70
N VAL A 71 13.25 -12.84 4.36
CA VAL A 71 12.97 -11.41 4.50
C VAL A 71 14.01 -10.76 5.42
N SER A 72 14.75 -9.80 4.88
CA SER A 72 15.78 -9.05 5.60
C SER A 72 15.19 -8.21 6.74
N ASN A 73 15.94 -8.03 7.83
CA ASN A 73 15.61 -7.06 8.88
C ASN A 73 15.92 -5.61 8.49
N GLU A 74 16.66 -5.40 7.40
CA GLU A 74 16.90 -4.09 6.82
C GLU A 74 15.93 -3.84 5.66
N PRO A 75 15.33 -2.63 5.55
CA PRO A 75 14.40 -2.36 4.47
C PRO A 75 15.10 -2.28 3.12
N MET A 76 14.53 -2.91 2.10
CA MET A 76 14.95 -2.81 0.70
C MET A 76 14.75 -1.38 0.16
N GLY A 77 13.74 -0.67 0.65
CA GLY A 77 13.42 0.70 0.28
C GLY A 77 12.70 1.43 1.40
N SER A 78 13.01 2.70 1.54
CA SER A 78 12.41 3.58 2.55
C SER A 78 12.17 4.97 1.99
N TYR A 79 11.08 5.60 2.40
CA TYR A 79 10.83 7.00 2.08
C TYR A 79 9.99 7.68 3.16
N THR A 80 10.34 8.96 3.40
CA THR A 80 9.66 9.81 4.38
C THR A 80 9.16 11.08 3.71
N THR A 81 7.95 11.49 4.06
CA THR A 81 7.45 12.85 3.74
C THR A 81 7.05 13.58 5.00
N GLU A 82 7.17 14.90 4.97
CA GLU A 82 6.82 15.77 6.08
C GLU A 82 5.46 16.43 5.86
N PHE A 83 4.79 16.77 6.96
CA PHE A 83 3.53 17.50 6.95
C PHE A 83 3.48 18.50 8.11
N SER A 84 2.68 19.56 7.95
CA SER A 84 2.50 20.58 9.00
C SER A 84 1.69 20.04 10.17
N VAL A 85 2.10 20.42 11.37
CA VAL A 85 1.40 20.12 12.63
C VAL A 85 0.71 21.36 13.18
N GLY A 86 -0.30 21.17 14.03
CA GLY A 86 -1.09 22.23 14.65
C GLY A 86 -2.60 21.99 14.51
N SER A 87 -3.39 22.80 15.22
CA SER A 87 -4.85 22.60 15.30
C SER A 87 -5.55 22.70 13.94
N SER A 88 -5.08 23.57 13.04
CA SER A 88 -5.63 23.71 11.68
C SER A 88 -5.37 22.51 10.77
N TYR A 89 -4.45 21.62 11.13
CA TYR A 89 -4.12 20.40 10.38
C TYR A 89 -4.57 19.12 11.09
N ALA A 90 -5.28 19.23 12.23
CA ALA A 90 -5.59 18.10 13.10
C ALA A 90 -6.27 16.93 12.33
N ASN A 91 -7.37 17.20 11.64
CA ASN A 91 -8.12 16.20 10.88
C ASN A 91 -7.27 15.56 9.77
N ARG A 92 -6.51 16.39 9.03
CA ARG A 92 -5.60 15.90 8.00
C ARG A 92 -4.54 14.96 8.57
N ASN A 93 -3.99 15.31 9.72
CA ASN A 93 -2.96 14.51 10.38
C ASN A 93 -3.52 13.20 10.95
N LEU A 94 -4.77 13.21 11.46
CA LEU A 94 -5.49 11.99 11.83
C LEU A 94 -5.72 11.07 10.62
N ASN A 95 -6.05 11.62 9.45
CA ASN A 95 -6.19 10.84 8.22
C ASN A 95 -4.85 10.22 7.78
N ILE A 96 -3.74 10.97 7.86
CA ILE A 96 -2.40 10.42 7.54
C ILE A 96 -2.05 9.30 8.52
N GLN A 97 -2.31 9.48 9.81
CA GLN A 97 -2.11 8.46 10.83
C GLN A 97 -2.95 7.20 10.56
N ASN A 98 -4.24 7.39 10.24
CA ASN A 98 -5.16 6.29 9.95
C ASN A 98 -4.70 5.51 8.70
N GLY A 99 -4.36 6.21 7.60
CA GLY A 99 -3.85 5.58 6.39
C GLY A 99 -2.54 4.81 6.63
N ALA A 100 -1.60 5.39 7.39
CA ALA A 100 -0.38 4.70 7.77
C ALA A 100 -0.67 3.42 8.57
N LYS A 101 -1.60 3.49 9.53
CA LYS A 101 -2.01 2.36 10.38
C LYS A 101 -2.66 1.24 9.57
N LEU A 102 -3.53 1.57 8.62
CA LEU A 102 -4.26 0.59 7.81
C LEU A 102 -3.33 -0.16 6.84
N ILE A 103 -2.28 0.49 6.35
CA ILE A 103 -1.28 -0.14 5.46
C ILE A 103 -0.19 -0.87 6.26
N ASN A 104 0.11 -0.41 7.48
CA ASN A 104 1.15 -1.00 8.30
C ASN A 104 0.83 -2.47 8.62
N GLY A 105 1.79 -3.35 8.36
CA GLY A 105 1.65 -4.79 8.58
C GLY A 105 1.13 -5.55 7.36
N ALA A 106 0.94 -4.88 6.22
CA ALA A 106 0.58 -5.56 4.98
C ALA A 106 1.69 -6.54 4.57
N VAL A 107 1.31 -7.78 4.29
CA VAL A 107 2.17 -8.85 3.76
C VAL A 107 1.65 -9.19 2.37
N VAL A 108 2.51 -9.11 1.37
CA VAL A 108 2.17 -9.43 -0.02
C VAL A 108 3.07 -10.57 -0.48
N TYR A 109 2.46 -11.72 -0.79
CA TYR A 109 3.21 -12.89 -1.21
C TYR A 109 3.62 -12.80 -2.69
N PRO A 110 4.64 -13.57 -3.12
CA PRO A 110 5.09 -13.58 -4.52
C PRO A 110 3.95 -13.75 -5.53
N GLY A 111 3.88 -12.82 -6.49
CA GLY A 111 2.85 -12.76 -7.54
C GLY A 111 1.52 -12.14 -7.10
N GLU A 112 1.35 -11.77 -5.83
CA GLU A 112 0.16 -11.06 -5.37
C GLU A 112 0.26 -9.56 -5.61
N GLN A 113 -0.90 -8.94 -5.79
CA GLN A 113 -1.04 -7.48 -5.91
C GLN A 113 -1.67 -6.90 -4.65
N TYR A 114 -1.27 -5.67 -4.33
CA TYR A 114 -1.83 -4.87 -3.25
C TYR A 114 -2.41 -3.58 -3.82
N SER A 115 -3.69 -3.33 -3.57
CA SER A 115 -4.40 -2.09 -3.90
C SER A 115 -4.51 -1.21 -2.67
N CYS A 116 -4.06 0.04 -2.78
CA CYS A 116 -4.25 1.00 -1.71
C CYS A 116 -5.74 1.29 -1.48
N ASN A 117 -6.52 1.43 -2.55
CA ASN A 117 -7.96 1.70 -2.41
C ASN A 117 -8.68 0.57 -1.67
N GLU A 118 -8.45 -0.70 -2.03
CA GLU A 118 -9.11 -1.84 -1.37
C GLU A 118 -8.82 -1.90 0.13
N ASN A 119 -7.65 -1.48 0.56
CA ASN A 119 -7.24 -1.52 1.97
C ASN A 119 -7.58 -0.26 2.76
N LEU A 120 -7.81 0.87 2.10
CA LEU A 120 -8.12 2.15 2.74
C LEU A 120 -9.62 2.51 2.68
N TYR A 121 -10.36 1.92 1.74
CA TYR A 121 -11.79 2.16 1.56
C TYR A 121 -12.63 1.29 2.53
N PRO A 122 -13.86 1.68 2.91
CA PRO A 122 -14.53 2.93 2.55
C PRO A 122 -14.03 4.14 3.35
N TRP A 123 -14.02 5.31 2.71
CA TRP A 123 -13.64 6.56 3.37
C TRP A 123 -14.83 7.15 4.11
N THR A 124 -15.07 6.62 5.31
CA THR A 124 -16.17 7.01 6.19
C THR A 124 -15.65 7.38 7.58
N GLU A 125 -16.42 8.13 8.34
CA GLU A 125 -16.07 8.49 9.72
C GLU A 125 -15.93 7.25 10.60
N ASP A 126 -16.78 6.22 10.40
CA ASP A 126 -16.73 4.95 11.13
C ASP A 126 -15.39 4.21 10.90
N ASN A 127 -14.76 4.42 9.76
CA ASN A 127 -13.41 3.90 9.46
C ASN A 127 -12.28 4.83 9.88
N GLY A 128 -12.57 5.86 10.68
CA GLY A 128 -11.58 6.80 11.23
C GLY A 128 -11.11 7.87 10.26
N TRP A 129 -11.91 8.18 9.20
CA TRP A 129 -11.62 9.27 8.29
C TRP A 129 -12.35 10.55 8.70
N HIS A 130 -11.67 11.68 8.60
CA HIS A 130 -12.15 13.00 8.99
C HIS A 130 -12.22 13.93 7.79
N PRO A 131 -13.14 14.93 7.80
CA PRO A 131 -13.16 15.99 6.79
C PRO A 131 -11.87 16.82 6.87
N ALA A 132 -11.19 16.97 5.74
CA ALA A 132 -10.00 17.80 5.59
C ALA A 132 -9.82 18.22 4.12
N GLY A 133 -9.01 19.25 3.87
CA GLY A 133 -8.81 19.80 2.55
C GLY A 133 -8.32 18.78 1.52
N THR A 134 -9.06 18.68 0.43
CA THR A 134 -8.81 17.80 -0.73
C THR A 134 -8.88 18.65 -2.00
N TYR A 135 -8.09 18.30 -3.01
CA TYR A 135 -8.13 18.95 -4.31
C TYR A 135 -9.34 18.47 -5.12
N VAL A 136 -10.29 19.36 -5.38
CA VAL A 136 -11.50 19.11 -6.18
C VAL A 136 -11.69 20.25 -7.17
N ASP A 137 -11.84 19.95 -8.45
CA ASP A 137 -12.13 20.90 -9.53
C ASP A 137 -11.25 22.17 -9.56
N GLY A 138 -9.96 22.00 -9.27
CA GLY A 138 -8.99 23.10 -9.26
C GLY A 138 -9.04 23.99 -8.02
N GLY A 139 -9.79 23.61 -6.99
CA GLY A 139 -9.86 24.25 -5.67
C GLY A 139 -9.53 23.29 -4.54
N VAL A 140 -9.66 23.78 -3.32
CA VAL A 140 -9.56 22.98 -2.09
C VAL A 140 -10.93 22.95 -1.43
N GLN A 141 -11.45 21.75 -1.18
CA GLN A 141 -12.71 21.52 -0.48
C GLN A 141 -12.48 20.48 0.63
N ASP A 142 -13.20 20.61 1.73
CA ASP A 142 -13.15 19.60 2.77
C ASP A 142 -13.93 18.36 2.34
N SER A 143 -13.25 17.21 2.34
CA SER A 143 -13.85 15.90 2.13
C SER A 143 -13.21 14.86 3.05
N LEU A 144 -13.90 13.75 3.26
CA LEU A 144 -13.36 12.64 4.05
C LEU A 144 -12.05 12.10 3.41
N GLY A 145 -11.05 11.87 4.22
CA GLY A 145 -9.76 11.33 3.78
C GLY A 145 -8.77 12.37 3.23
N GLY A 146 -9.01 13.69 3.40
CA GLY A 146 -8.01 14.71 3.06
C GLY A 146 -6.67 14.41 3.72
N GLY A 147 -5.60 14.26 2.91
CA GLY A 147 -4.27 13.81 3.35
C GLY A 147 -3.88 12.40 2.92
N ILE A 148 -4.84 11.56 2.51
CA ILE A 148 -4.61 10.15 2.10
C ILE A 148 -3.63 10.03 0.91
N CYS A 149 -3.64 10.97 -0.02
CA CYS A 149 -2.71 10.98 -1.15
C CYS A 149 -1.24 11.22 -0.74
N GLN A 150 -0.99 11.80 0.44
CA GLN A 150 0.37 11.85 0.97
C GLN A 150 0.82 10.47 1.45
N VAL A 151 -0.09 9.69 2.04
CA VAL A 151 0.17 8.31 2.45
C VAL A 151 0.56 7.46 1.25
N SER A 152 -0.26 7.46 0.18
CA SER A 152 0.04 6.69 -1.05
C SER A 152 1.27 7.18 -1.79
N SER A 153 1.54 8.49 -1.83
CA SER A 153 2.75 9.02 -2.46
C SER A 153 4.02 8.66 -1.69
N THR A 154 3.96 8.61 -0.36
CA THR A 154 5.08 8.17 0.46
C THR A 154 5.35 6.69 0.25
N LEU A 155 4.30 5.85 0.25
CA LEU A 155 4.41 4.43 -0.05
C LEU A 155 4.97 4.20 -1.46
N TYR A 156 4.46 4.91 -2.48
CA TYR A 156 4.95 4.82 -3.85
C TYR A 156 6.46 5.06 -3.94
N ASN A 157 6.96 6.09 -3.27
CA ASN A 157 8.39 6.39 -3.25
C ASN A 157 9.23 5.34 -2.50
N ALA A 158 8.68 4.70 -1.47
CA ALA A 158 9.34 3.58 -0.80
C ALA A 158 9.41 2.34 -1.72
N LEU A 159 8.30 2.02 -2.43
CA LEU A 159 8.23 0.93 -3.41
C LEU A 159 9.24 1.14 -4.56
N LEU A 160 9.35 2.36 -5.09
CA LEU A 160 10.33 2.69 -6.12
C LEU A 160 11.77 2.40 -5.65
N ARG A 161 12.10 2.74 -4.38
CA ARG A 161 13.44 2.51 -3.82
C ARG A 161 13.70 1.05 -3.49
N ALA A 162 12.66 0.31 -3.19
CA ALA A 162 12.69 -1.14 -3.07
C ALA A 162 12.71 -1.87 -4.42
N GLU A 163 12.51 -1.12 -5.53
CA GLU A 163 12.41 -1.62 -6.90
C GLU A 163 11.27 -2.64 -7.10
N ILE A 164 10.20 -2.50 -6.32
CA ILE A 164 8.99 -3.32 -6.44
C ILE A 164 8.15 -2.84 -7.62
N LYS A 165 7.58 -3.78 -8.36
CA LYS A 165 6.76 -3.52 -9.55
C LYS A 165 5.50 -2.74 -9.22
N VAL A 166 5.39 -1.51 -9.73
CA VAL A 166 4.18 -0.69 -9.67
C VAL A 166 3.29 -1.00 -10.87
N VAL A 167 2.06 -1.47 -10.60
CA VAL A 167 1.07 -1.89 -11.62
C VAL A 167 0.18 -0.75 -12.05
N LYS A 168 -0.26 0.08 -11.07
CA LYS A 168 -1.09 1.27 -11.33
C LYS A 168 -0.60 2.44 -10.48
N ARG A 169 -0.54 3.60 -11.09
CA ARG A 169 -0.26 4.87 -10.41
C ARG A 169 -0.87 6.01 -11.23
N PHE A 170 -1.46 6.97 -10.55
CA PHE A 170 -2.05 8.16 -11.16
C PHE A 170 -1.44 9.44 -10.60
N PRO A 171 -1.18 10.46 -11.44
CA PRO A 171 -0.75 11.76 -10.96
C PRO A 171 -1.93 12.56 -10.39
N HIS A 172 -1.61 13.54 -9.54
CA HIS A 172 -2.57 14.57 -9.15
C HIS A 172 -2.88 15.51 -10.32
N SER A 173 -4.06 16.13 -10.27
CA SER A 173 -4.43 17.19 -11.20
C SER A 173 -3.69 18.51 -10.94
N MET A 174 -3.17 18.71 -9.72
CA MET A 174 -2.38 19.85 -9.29
C MET A 174 -1.11 19.39 -8.62
N ALA A 175 -0.04 20.19 -8.67
CA ALA A 175 1.21 19.90 -8.02
C ALA A 175 1.04 19.82 -6.49
N VAL A 176 1.56 18.78 -5.88
CA VAL A 176 1.64 18.60 -4.42
C VAL A 176 3.01 19.02 -3.91
N GLY A 177 3.08 19.51 -2.67
CA GLY A 177 4.32 20.06 -2.12
C GLY A 177 5.18 19.08 -1.31
N TYR A 178 4.68 17.87 -1.02
CA TYR A 178 5.35 16.92 -0.14
C TYR A 178 6.23 15.90 -0.86
N VAL A 179 6.17 15.83 -2.19
CA VAL A 179 7.06 15.05 -3.06
C VAL A 179 7.46 15.86 -4.29
N PRO A 180 8.58 15.55 -4.94
CA PRO A 180 8.94 16.13 -6.24
C PRO A 180 7.87 15.87 -7.30
N LEU A 181 7.78 16.73 -8.33
CA LEU A 181 6.88 16.54 -9.46
C LEU A 181 7.09 15.15 -10.10
N SER A 182 6.02 14.51 -10.52
CA SER A 182 5.99 13.12 -11.04
C SER A 182 6.34 12.01 -10.04
N ALA A 183 6.65 12.34 -8.78
CA ALA A 183 6.88 11.34 -7.72
C ALA A 183 5.64 11.15 -6.82
N ASP A 184 4.51 11.68 -7.21
CA ASP A 184 3.24 11.58 -6.50
C ASP A 184 2.42 10.35 -6.94
N ALA A 185 1.51 9.90 -6.08
CA ALA A 185 0.52 8.87 -6.39
C ALA A 185 -0.84 9.29 -5.80
N ALA A 186 -1.76 9.69 -6.68
CA ALA A 186 -3.09 10.15 -6.30
C ALA A 186 -4.04 8.96 -6.10
N LEU A 187 -4.87 9.05 -5.05
CA LEU A 187 -6.04 8.19 -4.83
C LEU A 187 -7.30 9.03 -5.02
N ALA A 188 -8.30 8.50 -5.74
CA ALA A 188 -9.59 9.16 -5.89
C ALA A 188 -10.68 8.14 -6.27
N GLY A 189 -11.65 7.95 -5.37
CA GLY A 189 -12.76 7.04 -5.58
C GLY A 189 -12.30 5.64 -5.99
N ASP A 190 -12.96 5.10 -7.02
CA ASP A 190 -12.67 3.81 -7.63
C ASP A 190 -11.78 3.90 -8.90
N TYR A 191 -11.45 5.12 -9.36
CA TYR A 191 -10.78 5.34 -10.64
C TYR A 191 -9.28 5.67 -10.53
N LYS A 192 -8.79 6.21 -9.40
CA LYS A 192 -7.36 6.42 -9.16
C LYS A 192 -6.88 5.57 -8.00
N ASP A 193 -5.93 4.71 -8.25
CA ASP A 193 -5.36 3.79 -7.26
C ASP A 193 -3.84 3.72 -7.40
N LEU A 194 -3.19 3.32 -6.31
CA LEU A 194 -1.82 2.83 -6.31
C LEU A 194 -1.87 1.32 -6.10
N VAL A 195 -1.49 0.57 -7.14
CA VAL A 195 -1.40 -0.88 -7.09
C VAL A 195 0.04 -1.30 -7.37
N PHE A 196 0.58 -2.16 -6.52
CA PHE A 196 1.89 -2.78 -6.72
C PHE A 196 1.78 -4.31 -6.65
N GLU A 197 2.74 -5.00 -7.22
CA GLU A 197 2.84 -6.44 -7.25
C GLU A 197 4.16 -6.87 -6.62
N ASN A 198 4.11 -7.87 -5.76
CA ASN A 198 5.33 -8.49 -5.31
C ASN A 198 5.88 -9.40 -6.42
N ASP A 199 6.84 -8.89 -7.17
CA ASP A 199 7.55 -9.61 -8.23
C ASP A 199 8.86 -10.26 -7.75
N THR A 200 9.05 -10.38 -6.42
CA THR A 200 10.18 -11.08 -5.79
C THR A 200 9.87 -12.54 -5.47
N ASP A 201 10.85 -13.26 -4.95
CA ASP A 201 10.77 -14.70 -4.62
C ASP A 201 10.37 -14.99 -3.17
N ALA A 202 10.13 -13.96 -2.36
CA ALA A 202 9.75 -14.07 -0.94
C ALA A 202 8.63 -13.07 -0.59
N PRO A 203 7.93 -13.25 0.53
CA PRO A 203 6.96 -12.26 0.99
C PRO A 203 7.61 -10.90 1.18
N ILE A 204 6.89 -9.82 0.85
CA ILE A 204 7.26 -8.46 1.25
C ILE A 204 6.37 -8.01 2.41
N TYR A 205 6.95 -7.23 3.31
CA TYR A 205 6.28 -6.63 4.45
C TYR A 205 6.36 -5.11 4.35
N VAL A 206 5.20 -4.44 4.52
CA VAL A 206 5.10 -2.99 4.47
C VAL A 206 4.96 -2.45 5.89
N GLN A 207 5.92 -1.65 6.33
CA GLN A 207 5.85 -0.93 7.60
C GLN A 207 5.49 0.53 7.35
N GLY A 208 4.39 0.99 7.97
CA GLY A 208 3.99 2.40 7.99
C GLY A 208 4.25 3.02 9.36
N ILE A 209 5.01 4.10 9.42
CA ILE A 209 5.38 4.81 10.65
C ILE A 209 4.85 6.23 10.58
N TYR A 210 3.92 6.57 11.46
CA TYR A 210 3.47 7.94 11.67
C TYR A 210 4.20 8.54 12.86
N ASN A 211 4.74 9.75 12.66
CA ASN A 211 5.36 10.55 13.72
C ASN A 211 4.54 11.81 13.94
N SER A 212 4.05 12.00 15.17
CA SER A 212 3.26 13.18 15.56
C SER A 212 4.03 14.51 15.46
N GLY A 213 5.35 14.46 15.33
CA GLY A 213 6.20 15.61 15.01
C GLY A 213 6.11 16.08 13.55
N GLY A 214 5.29 15.44 12.70
CA GLY A 214 4.98 15.89 11.35
C GLY A 214 5.65 15.11 10.24
N SER A 215 5.81 13.79 10.38
CA SER A 215 6.32 12.94 9.30
C SER A 215 5.62 11.60 9.20
N ILE A 216 5.61 11.04 7.98
CA ILE A 216 5.19 9.67 7.69
C ILE A 216 6.29 8.98 6.91
N THR A 217 6.61 7.74 7.29
CA THR A 217 7.62 6.90 6.63
C THR A 217 7.00 5.56 6.25
N PHE A 218 7.34 5.08 5.06
CA PHE A 218 7.14 3.68 4.70
C PHE A 218 8.48 2.99 4.49
N ASN A 219 8.60 1.78 5.05
CA ASN A 219 9.69 0.85 4.83
C ASN A 219 9.14 -0.39 4.15
N ILE A 220 9.83 -0.86 3.13
CA ILE A 220 9.52 -2.10 2.40
C ILE A 220 10.60 -3.13 2.73
N TYR A 221 10.21 -4.20 3.39
CA TYR A 221 11.09 -5.32 3.71
C TYR A 221 10.79 -6.50 2.78
N GLY A 222 11.80 -7.25 2.42
CA GLY A 222 11.71 -8.40 1.56
C GLY A 222 13.03 -9.14 1.45
N HIS A 223 13.16 -10.06 0.51
CA HIS A 223 14.40 -10.72 0.17
C HIS A 223 15.21 -9.83 -0.80
N ASP A 224 16.18 -9.11 -0.28
CA ASP A 224 17.03 -8.26 -1.10
C ASP A 224 18.09 -9.09 -1.83
N THR A 225 17.84 -9.38 -3.11
CA THR A 225 18.75 -10.12 -3.98
C THR A 225 19.66 -9.20 -4.79
N ARG A 226 19.61 -7.89 -4.57
CA ARG A 226 20.43 -6.91 -5.26
C ARG A 226 21.90 -7.07 -4.85
N LYS A 227 22.81 -6.80 -5.79
CA LYS A 227 24.25 -6.92 -5.54
C LYS A 227 24.71 -5.90 -4.50
N ALA A 228 25.71 -6.25 -3.72
CA ALA A 228 26.40 -5.29 -2.86
C ALA A 228 26.88 -4.08 -3.67
N GLY A 229 26.60 -2.87 -3.16
CA GLY A 229 26.92 -1.63 -3.86
C GLY A 229 25.90 -1.18 -4.90
N HIS A 230 24.79 -1.94 -5.08
CA HIS A 230 23.63 -1.48 -5.86
C HIS A 230 22.86 -0.39 -5.11
N SER A 231 22.46 0.65 -5.82
CA SER A 231 21.55 1.67 -5.30
C SER A 231 20.80 2.37 -6.43
N VAL A 232 19.61 2.89 -6.11
CA VAL A 232 18.80 3.65 -7.06
C VAL A 232 18.50 5.04 -6.52
N LYS A 233 18.48 6.01 -7.43
CA LYS A 233 18.08 7.39 -7.15
C LYS A 233 17.00 7.80 -8.14
N TYR A 234 16.02 8.59 -7.67
CA TYR A 234 14.97 9.13 -8.51
C TYR A 234 15.10 10.64 -8.62
N GLU A 235 15.13 11.14 -9.85
CA GLU A 235 15.25 12.56 -10.16
C GLU A 235 14.03 13.04 -10.94
N SER A 236 13.36 14.08 -10.42
CA SER A 236 12.29 14.78 -11.12
C SER A 236 12.87 15.86 -12.02
N LYS A 237 12.39 15.93 -13.26
CA LYS A 237 12.77 16.95 -14.24
C LYS A 237 11.52 17.62 -14.78
N THR A 238 11.38 18.92 -14.56
CA THR A 238 10.31 19.71 -15.19
C THR A 238 10.63 19.88 -16.68
N VAL A 239 9.70 19.42 -17.54
CA VAL A 239 9.81 19.49 -19.00
C VAL A 239 9.12 20.74 -19.53
N LYS A 240 7.97 21.09 -18.92
CA LYS A 240 7.16 22.24 -19.34
C LYS A 240 6.47 22.87 -18.14
N THR A 241 6.43 24.18 -18.14
CA THR A 241 5.64 25.00 -17.21
C THR A 241 4.60 25.79 -17.99
N THR A 242 3.36 25.76 -17.55
CA THR A 242 2.25 26.53 -18.13
C THR A 242 1.80 27.59 -17.13
N PRO A 243 2.00 28.87 -17.40
CA PRO A 243 1.61 29.94 -16.48
C PRO A 243 0.08 30.05 -16.35
N VAL A 244 -0.35 30.62 -15.24
CA VAL A 244 -1.77 30.96 -15.05
C VAL A 244 -2.22 31.95 -16.11
N LYS A 245 -3.39 31.71 -16.71
CA LYS A 245 -4.03 32.65 -17.62
C LYS A 245 -5.13 33.38 -16.89
N THR A 246 -5.05 34.69 -16.84
CA THR A 246 -6.12 35.54 -16.31
C THR A 246 -7.26 35.68 -17.32
N GLN A 247 -8.46 35.38 -16.87
CA GLN A 247 -9.70 35.68 -17.60
C GLN A 247 -10.47 36.72 -16.81
N THR A 248 -10.93 37.77 -17.49
CA THR A 248 -11.82 38.77 -16.89
C THR A 248 -13.25 38.53 -17.34
N LYS A 249 -14.14 38.29 -16.38
CA LYS A 249 -15.57 38.14 -16.58
C LYS A 249 -16.26 39.43 -16.16
N LYS A 250 -17.05 40.01 -17.03
CA LYS A 250 -17.83 41.21 -16.67
C LYS A 250 -19.08 40.81 -15.91
N ASP A 251 -19.33 41.47 -14.79
CA ASP A 251 -20.53 41.32 -13.99
C ASP A 251 -21.28 42.66 -14.01
N SER A 252 -22.35 42.75 -14.77
CA SER A 252 -23.18 43.94 -14.91
C SER A 252 -24.05 44.26 -13.68
N SER A 253 -24.12 43.35 -12.71
CA SER A 253 -24.82 43.56 -11.42
C SER A 253 -24.01 44.33 -10.39
N LYS A 254 -22.72 44.54 -10.66
CA LYS A 254 -21.78 45.20 -9.73
C LYS A 254 -21.47 46.64 -10.14
N PRO A 255 -21.14 47.54 -9.19
CA PRO A 255 -20.77 48.93 -9.50
C PRO A 255 -19.52 48.99 -10.39
N VAL A 256 -19.41 50.09 -11.15
CA VAL A 256 -18.20 50.39 -11.95
C VAL A 256 -16.98 50.50 -11.00
N GLY A 257 -15.91 49.80 -11.35
CA GLY A 257 -14.67 49.73 -10.54
C GLY A 257 -14.62 48.56 -9.57
N TYR A 258 -15.69 47.76 -9.43
CA TYR A 258 -15.65 46.51 -8.66
C TYR A 258 -14.75 45.48 -9.34
N SER A 259 -13.90 44.84 -8.56
CA SER A 259 -13.03 43.75 -9.01
C SER A 259 -12.89 42.71 -7.87
N GLU A 260 -13.14 41.46 -8.20
CA GLU A 260 -13.00 40.33 -7.30
C GLU A 260 -12.28 39.20 -8.03
N VAL A 261 -11.46 38.48 -7.31
CA VAL A 261 -10.77 37.29 -7.83
C VAL A 261 -11.59 36.04 -7.46
N GLU A 262 -12.31 35.46 -8.43
CA GLU A 262 -13.08 34.23 -8.23
C GLU A 262 -12.16 33.02 -7.97
N SER A 263 -11.02 32.94 -8.66
CA SER A 263 -10.03 31.88 -8.52
C SER A 263 -8.64 32.38 -8.90
N SER A 264 -7.64 32.07 -8.09
CA SER A 264 -6.24 32.45 -8.36
C SER A 264 -5.61 31.61 -9.48
N GLY A 265 -6.20 30.48 -9.84
CA GLY A 265 -5.61 29.51 -10.76
C GLY A 265 -4.34 28.86 -10.23
N HIS A 266 -3.78 27.92 -10.98
CA HIS A 266 -2.55 27.21 -10.62
C HIS A 266 -1.63 27.09 -11.83
N VAL A 267 -0.31 27.16 -11.59
CA VAL A 267 0.69 26.88 -12.62
C VAL A 267 0.65 25.39 -12.96
N GLY A 268 0.57 25.08 -14.24
CA GLY A 268 0.61 23.71 -14.75
C GLY A 268 2.04 23.25 -15.01
N TYR A 269 2.31 21.97 -14.74
CA TYR A 269 3.62 21.34 -14.95
C TYR A 269 3.48 20.07 -15.78
N VAL A 270 4.47 19.83 -16.63
CA VAL A 270 4.78 18.52 -17.20
C VAL A 270 6.15 18.15 -16.67
N ALA A 271 6.25 17.01 -16.02
CA ALA A 271 7.50 16.56 -15.43
C ALA A 271 7.73 15.07 -15.72
N GLU A 272 8.99 14.69 -15.74
CA GLU A 272 9.50 13.34 -15.89
C GLU A 272 10.13 12.89 -14.58
N LEU A 273 9.97 11.61 -14.23
CA LEU A 273 10.70 10.98 -13.13
C LEU A 273 11.69 9.99 -13.70
N TRP A 274 12.98 10.22 -13.44
CA TRP A 274 14.07 9.40 -13.92
C TRP A 274 14.62 8.50 -12.82
N LYS A 275 14.66 7.19 -13.07
CA LYS A 275 15.38 6.22 -12.26
C LYS A 275 16.84 6.18 -12.70
N ILE A 276 17.76 6.38 -11.77
CA ILE A 276 19.20 6.31 -11.98
C ILE A 276 19.74 5.19 -11.12
N THR A 277 20.35 4.20 -11.76
CA THR A 277 20.93 3.04 -11.08
C THR A 277 22.44 3.20 -10.95
N TYR A 278 22.96 2.88 -9.79
CA TYR A 278 24.38 2.90 -9.46
C TYR A 278 24.84 1.51 -9.03
N GLU A 279 26.04 1.14 -9.45
CA GLU A 279 26.78 -0.03 -8.99
C GLU A 279 28.14 0.44 -8.46
N ASN A 280 28.39 0.16 -7.16
CA ASN A 280 29.59 0.62 -6.45
C ASN A 280 29.88 2.14 -6.64
N GLY A 281 28.81 2.95 -6.54
CA GLY A 281 28.86 4.41 -6.67
C GLY A 281 28.98 4.94 -8.11
N LYS A 282 29.09 4.06 -9.13
CA LYS A 282 29.14 4.45 -10.55
C LYS A 282 27.76 4.30 -11.18
N GLN A 283 27.29 5.34 -11.86
CA GLN A 283 26.04 5.28 -12.62
C GLN A 283 26.17 4.26 -13.78
N VAL A 284 25.22 3.31 -13.83
CA VAL A 284 25.17 2.25 -14.86
C VAL A 284 23.95 2.38 -15.77
N SER A 285 22.84 2.96 -15.28
CA SER A 285 21.69 3.26 -16.13
C SER A 285 21.00 4.56 -15.74
N LYS A 286 20.19 5.11 -16.67
CA LYS A 286 19.22 6.18 -16.43
C LYS A 286 18.01 5.91 -17.31
N GLU A 287 16.85 5.71 -16.67
CA GLU A 287 15.59 5.26 -17.31
C GLU A 287 14.46 6.21 -16.93
N LEU A 288 13.56 6.49 -17.88
CA LEU A 288 12.36 7.25 -17.63
C LEU A 288 11.27 6.36 -17.03
#